data_0fb17c9bf93c21434c6325da1db84add
#
_entry.id   0fb17c9bf93c21434c6325da1db84add
#
_cell.length_a   1.000
_cell.length_b   1.000
_cell.length_c   1.000
_cell.angle_alpha   90.00
_cell.angle_beta   90.00
_cell.angle_gamma   90.00
#
_symmetry.space_group_name_H-M   'P 1'
#
loop_
_entity.id
_entity.type
_entity.pdbx_description
1 polymer ?
#
loop_
_entity_poly.entity_id
_entity_poly.type
_entity_poly.pdbx_seq_one_letter_code
_entity_poly.pdbx_strand_id
1 'polypeptide(L)'
;MRCVIESISYLNHDTRRVLLRTPQPISFYAGQYLEVVLADRRCPFSIASTPYDDSLIELHIRPTPNSEESDSIENVLDTASFLDINLPLGHCFMKEPPSGPLLLIAASTGITQMKSITETLQRQNFAHDIHLYWGVLKEEDIYLKDLFEEIENTSENFNFIPVVSEPNPGPSWQGEIGLVGKVALRKLLKDNIELEKLTVFVSGGPAMVYATLDMFIEHGLPKKNMHSDMFTLVPRE
;
A
#
# COMPACT_ATOMS: atom_id res chain seq x y z
N MET A 1 13.04 18.49 1.31
CA MET A 1 13.28 18.98 2.71
C MET A 1 14.08 17.97 3.48
N ARG A 2 14.74 18.40 4.57
CA ARG A 2 15.49 17.50 5.45
C ARG A 2 14.63 17.11 6.65
N CYS A 3 14.47 15.82 6.88
CA CYS A 3 13.68 15.26 7.97
C CYS A 3 14.57 14.44 8.91
N VAL A 4 14.33 14.54 10.22
CA VAL A 4 15.06 13.74 11.20
C VAL A 4 14.49 12.33 11.22
N ILE A 5 15.34 11.33 11.23
CA ILE A 5 14.95 9.94 11.50
C ILE A 5 14.65 9.85 13.01
N GLU A 6 13.38 9.79 13.37
CA GLU A 6 12.96 9.72 14.77
C GLU A 6 13.13 8.31 15.33
N SER A 7 12.78 7.31 14.55
CA SER A 7 13.00 5.92 14.90
C SER A 7 13.02 5.01 13.69
N ILE A 8 13.74 3.90 13.83
CA ILE A 8 13.69 2.75 12.90
C ILE A 8 13.42 1.52 13.75
N SER A 9 12.45 0.72 13.33
CA SER A 9 12.12 -0.57 13.94
C SER A 9 11.77 -1.58 12.85
N TYR A 10 11.77 -2.87 13.16
CA TYR A 10 11.34 -3.90 12.23
C TYR A 10 9.86 -4.22 12.42
N LEU A 11 9.12 -4.32 11.32
CA LEU A 11 7.72 -4.78 11.27
C LEU A 11 7.64 -6.30 11.16
N ASN A 12 8.60 -6.89 10.46
CA ASN A 12 8.84 -8.33 10.37
C ASN A 12 10.35 -8.59 10.20
N HIS A 13 10.74 -9.74 9.62
CA HIS A 13 12.14 -10.15 9.48
C HIS A 13 12.99 -9.26 8.56
N ASP A 14 12.40 -8.53 7.61
CA ASP A 14 13.11 -7.73 6.60
C ASP A 14 12.51 -6.34 6.32
N THR A 15 11.31 -6.05 6.79
CA THR A 15 10.64 -4.75 6.53
C THR A 15 10.87 -3.79 7.69
N ARG A 16 11.51 -2.67 7.42
CA ARG A 16 11.74 -1.60 8.39
C ARG A 16 10.58 -0.60 8.40
N ARG A 17 10.14 -0.24 9.59
CA ARG A 17 9.32 0.94 9.84
C ARG A 17 10.22 2.12 10.13
N VAL A 18 10.17 3.14 9.31
CA VAL A 18 10.95 4.37 9.47
C VAL A 18 10.00 5.51 9.79
N LEU A 19 10.20 6.18 10.93
CA LEU A 19 9.48 7.39 11.29
C LEU A 19 10.37 8.61 11.06
N LEU A 20 9.87 9.54 10.26
CA LEU A 20 10.55 10.80 9.93
C LEU A 20 9.79 11.97 10.54
N ARG A 21 10.49 12.80 11.32
CA ARG A 21 9.95 14.06 11.81
C ARG A 21 10.28 15.17 10.82
N THR A 22 9.23 15.86 10.35
CA THR A 22 9.37 16.99 9.44
C THR A 22 9.71 18.27 10.20
N PRO A 23 10.48 19.20 9.60
CA PRO A 23 10.88 20.46 10.25
C PRO A 23 9.71 21.45 10.38
N GLN A 24 8.63 21.23 9.67
CA GLN A 24 7.40 22.02 9.66
C GLN A 24 6.22 21.13 9.26
N PRO A 25 4.98 21.50 9.58
CA PRO A 25 3.79 20.80 9.12
C PRO A 25 3.78 20.61 7.60
N ILE A 26 3.35 19.44 7.16
CA ILE A 26 3.24 19.07 5.75
C ILE A 26 1.78 18.83 5.37
N SER A 27 1.50 18.94 4.08
CA SER A 27 0.18 18.60 3.52
C SER A 27 0.35 17.62 2.39
N PHE A 28 -0.39 16.52 2.44
CA PHE A 28 -0.46 15.51 1.38
C PHE A 28 -1.83 14.84 1.40
N TYR A 29 -2.13 14.02 0.41
CA TYR A 29 -3.34 13.20 0.37
C TYR A 29 -2.98 11.73 0.62
N ALA A 30 -3.89 11.00 1.27
CA ALA A 30 -3.74 9.56 1.47
C ALA A 30 -3.56 8.83 0.12
N GLY A 31 -2.52 8.02 0.04
CA GLY A 31 -2.13 7.33 -1.18
C GLY A 31 -0.94 7.94 -1.91
N GLN A 32 -0.52 9.16 -1.58
CA GLN A 32 0.68 9.77 -2.15
C GLN A 32 1.97 9.11 -1.66
N TYR A 33 3.05 9.32 -2.41
CA TYR A 33 4.38 8.86 -2.07
C TYR A 33 5.36 10.03 -1.94
N LEU A 34 6.54 9.75 -1.44
CA LEU A 34 7.69 10.65 -1.41
C LEU A 34 8.89 9.99 -2.08
N GLU A 35 9.89 10.78 -2.42
CA GLU A 35 11.21 10.30 -2.80
C GLU A 35 12.22 10.59 -1.70
N VAL A 36 12.99 9.59 -1.30
CA VAL A 36 14.24 9.79 -0.57
C VAL A 36 15.30 10.22 -1.57
N VAL A 37 15.94 11.35 -1.30
CA VAL A 37 16.91 11.96 -2.21
C VAL A 37 18.32 11.54 -1.76
N LEU A 38 18.94 10.67 -2.53
CA LEU A 38 20.35 10.30 -2.41
C LEU A 38 21.21 11.16 -3.32
N ALA A 39 22.53 11.04 -3.19
CA ALA A 39 23.48 11.86 -3.96
C ALA A 39 23.36 11.66 -5.50
N ASP A 40 23.04 10.45 -5.93
CA ASP A 40 23.02 10.04 -7.34
C ASP A 40 21.63 9.60 -7.84
N ARG A 41 20.64 9.44 -6.93
CA ARG A 41 19.33 8.92 -7.30
C ARG A 41 18.21 9.38 -6.36
N ARG A 42 16.99 9.08 -6.76
CA ARG A 42 15.76 9.30 -5.99
C ARG A 42 14.98 8.00 -5.88
N CYS A 43 14.62 7.64 -4.65
CA CYS A 43 13.99 6.37 -4.34
C CYS A 43 12.56 6.63 -3.85
N PRO A 44 11.52 6.16 -4.59
CA PRO A 44 10.13 6.42 -4.24
C PRO A 44 9.64 5.48 -3.13
N PHE A 45 8.93 6.04 -2.13
CA PHE A 45 8.29 5.29 -1.06
C PHE A 45 6.89 5.84 -0.78
N SER A 46 5.89 4.97 -0.76
CA SER A 46 4.53 5.35 -0.37
C SER A 46 4.50 5.80 1.09
N ILE A 47 3.74 6.85 1.37
CA ILE A 47 3.55 7.35 2.73
C ILE A 47 2.53 6.45 3.45
N ALA A 48 2.94 5.85 4.58
CA ALA A 48 2.12 4.94 5.37
C ALA A 48 1.23 5.67 6.39
N SER A 49 1.68 6.84 6.88
CA SER A 49 0.91 7.66 7.81
C SER A 49 -0.29 8.34 7.14
N THR A 50 -1.23 8.79 7.96
CA THR A 50 -2.38 9.56 7.48
C THR A 50 -2.01 11.04 7.26
N PRO A 51 -2.73 11.78 6.40
CA PRO A 51 -2.54 13.23 6.24
C PRO A 51 -2.88 14.07 7.48
N TYR A 52 -3.48 13.44 8.50
CA TYR A 52 -3.82 14.11 9.77
C TYR A 52 -2.64 14.20 10.74
N ASP A 53 -1.57 13.48 10.47
CA ASP A 53 -0.31 13.55 11.22
C ASP A 53 0.68 14.40 10.42
N ASP A 54 0.58 15.70 10.58
CA ASP A 54 1.25 16.69 9.75
C ASP A 54 2.75 16.88 10.03
N SER A 55 3.26 16.24 11.07
CA SER A 55 4.67 16.37 11.52
C SER A 55 5.43 15.05 11.52
N LEU A 56 4.76 13.93 11.27
CA LEU A 56 5.34 12.59 11.26
C LEU A 56 5.00 11.85 9.97
N ILE A 57 6.02 11.36 9.30
CA ILE A 57 5.89 10.50 8.11
C ILE A 57 6.31 9.09 8.50
N GLU A 58 5.47 8.11 8.20
CA GLU A 58 5.80 6.70 8.33
C GLU A 58 6.08 6.11 6.94
N LEU A 59 7.19 5.38 6.84
CA LEU A 59 7.57 4.59 5.66
C LEU A 59 7.78 3.14 6.06
N HIS A 60 7.41 2.21 5.17
CA HIS A 60 7.76 0.80 5.28
C HIS A 60 8.75 0.47 4.17
N ILE A 61 9.98 0.16 4.55
CA ILE A 61 11.08 -0.06 3.62
C ILE A 61 11.52 -1.52 3.72
N ARG A 62 11.39 -2.23 2.60
CA ARG A 62 11.81 -3.61 2.44
C ARG A 62 12.93 -3.67 1.42
N PRO A 63 14.08 -4.29 1.73
CA PRO A 63 15.18 -4.42 0.78
C PRO A 63 14.78 -5.31 -0.40
N THR A 64 15.22 -4.90 -1.58
CA THR A 64 15.07 -5.69 -2.80
C THR A 64 16.40 -6.39 -3.07
N PRO A 65 16.44 -7.72 -3.12
CA PRO A 65 17.67 -8.46 -3.38
C PRO A 65 18.34 -8.05 -4.69
N ASN A 66 19.67 -7.92 -4.67
CA ASN A 66 20.49 -7.53 -5.82
C ASN A 66 20.13 -6.17 -6.44
N SER A 67 19.66 -5.22 -5.64
CA SER A 67 19.34 -3.85 -6.04
C SER A 67 20.29 -2.86 -5.40
N GLU A 68 21.13 -2.18 -6.22
CA GLU A 68 22.02 -1.11 -5.75
C GLU A 68 21.26 0.05 -5.10
N GLU A 69 20.05 0.31 -5.56
CA GLU A 69 19.17 1.31 -4.97
C GLU A 69 18.80 0.90 -3.54
N SER A 70 18.40 -0.35 -3.35
CA SER A 70 18.05 -0.90 -2.05
C SER A 70 19.25 -0.88 -1.10
N ASP A 71 20.44 -1.32 -1.56
CA ASP A 71 21.67 -1.32 -0.76
C ASP A 71 22.04 0.12 -0.33
N SER A 72 21.84 1.11 -1.20
CA SER A 72 22.09 2.52 -0.89
C SER A 72 21.14 3.04 0.18
N ILE A 73 19.87 2.69 0.12
CA ILE A 73 18.86 3.06 1.14
C ILE A 73 19.19 2.39 2.48
N GLU A 74 19.49 1.09 2.49
CA GLU A 74 19.86 0.37 3.72
C GLU A 74 21.07 1.02 4.40
N ASN A 75 22.12 1.33 3.63
CA ASN A 75 23.31 2.00 4.17
C ASN A 75 22.99 3.38 4.77
N VAL A 76 22.13 4.16 4.14
CA VAL A 76 21.72 5.46 4.68
C VAL A 76 20.90 5.31 5.95
N LEU A 77 19.98 4.36 5.99
CA LEU A 77 19.17 4.07 7.19
C LEU A 77 20.02 3.60 8.38
N ASP A 78 21.13 2.89 8.11
CA ASP A 78 22.04 2.39 9.15
C ASP A 78 23.00 3.47 9.69
N THR A 79 23.26 4.53 8.93
CA THR A 79 24.34 5.48 9.23
C THR A 79 23.88 6.92 9.47
N ALA A 80 22.75 7.33 8.91
CA ALA A 80 22.29 8.71 8.93
C ALA A 80 21.30 8.97 10.08
N SER A 81 21.28 10.22 10.56
CA SER A 81 20.29 10.71 11.53
C SER A 81 19.15 11.48 10.86
N PHE A 82 19.23 11.70 9.56
CA PHE A 82 18.22 12.42 8.77
C PHE A 82 18.17 11.91 7.34
N LEU A 83 17.03 12.14 6.68
CA LEU A 83 16.84 11.93 5.25
C LEU A 83 16.46 13.24 4.57
N ASP A 84 17.01 13.47 3.39
CA ASP A 84 16.50 14.49 2.47
C ASP A 84 15.38 13.86 1.64
N ILE A 85 14.20 14.49 1.64
CA ILE A 85 13.03 13.97 0.94
C ILE A 85 12.37 15.02 0.04
N ASN A 86 11.65 14.53 -0.95
CA ASN A 86 10.80 15.32 -1.84
C ASN A 86 9.36 14.79 -1.76
N LEU A 87 8.40 15.63 -1.36
CA LEU A 87 6.98 15.28 -1.22
C LEU A 87 6.09 16.51 -1.39
N PRO A 88 4.74 16.33 -1.60
CA PRO A 88 4.08 15.06 -1.94
C PRO A 88 4.21 14.76 -3.44
N LEU A 89 4.21 13.49 -3.81
CA LEU A 89 4.28 13.01 -5.19
C LEU A 89 3.20 11.97 -5.45
N GLY A 90 2.99 11.65 -6.73
CA GLY A 90 2.01 10.65 -7.17
C GLY A 90 0.67 11.24 -7.57
N HIS A 91 -0.05 10.45 -8.38
CA HIS A 91 -1.39 10.77 -8.88
C HIS A 91 -2.44 9.76 -8.40
N CYS A 92 -1.99 8.66 -7.76
CA CYS A 92 -2.84 7.63 -7.19
C CYS A 92 -3.14 7.97 -5.71
N PHE A 93 -3.97 8.97 -5.48
CA PHE A 93 -4.34 9.42 -4.14
C PHE A 93 -5.84 9.71 -4.04
N MET A 94 -6.34 9.73 -2.81
CA MET A 94 -7.72 10.04 -2.50
C MET A 94 -7.84 11.49 -2.04
N LYS A 95 -8.35 12.35 -2.91
CA LYS A 95 -8.62 13.76 -2.58
C LYS A 95 -9.89 13.90 -1.75
N GLU A 96 -10.91 13.16 -2.13
CA GLU A 96 -12.21 13.08 -1.46
C GLU A 96 -12.61 11.60 -1.37
N PRO A 97 -13.33 11.17 -0.31
CA PRO A 97 -13.85 9.82 -0.24
C PRO A 97 -14.73 9.50 -1.46
N PRO A 98 -14.63 8.30 -2.05
CA PRO A 98 -15.50 7.91 -3.14
C PRO A 98 -16.96 7.82 -2.70
N SER A 99 -17.89 8.01 -3.63
CA SER A 99 -19.34 7.95 -3.37
C SER A 99 -19.92 6.53 -3.38
N GLY A 100 -19.10 5.51 -3.44
CA GLY A 100 -19.47 4.10 -3.49
C GLY A 100 -18.41 3.21 -2.86
N PRO A 101 -18.58 1.88 -2.96
CA PRO A 101 -17.67 0.92 -2.33
C PRO A 101 -16.26 1.00 -2.90
N LEU A 102 -15.28 0.67 -2.05
CA LEU A 102 -13.87 0.80 -2.31
C LEU A 102 -13.18 -0.57 -2.31
N LEU A 103 -12.37 -0.81 -3.32
CA LEU A 103 -11.51 -1.98 -3.42
C LEU A 103 -10.04 -1.54 -3.35
N LEU A 104 -9.34 -2.04 -2.35
CA LEU A 104 -7.91 -1.84 -2.15
C LEU A 104 -7.17 -3.15 -2.43
N ILE A 105 -6.25 -3.15 -3.38
CA ILE A 105 -5.44 -4.33 -3.73
C ILE A 105 -3.96 -3.97 -3.55
N ALA A 106 -3.29 -4.67 -2.66
CA ALA A 106 -1.87 -4.48 -2.39
C ALA A 106 -1.07 -5.76 -2.63
N ALA A 107 0.16 -5.62 -3.12
CA ALA A 107 1.15 -6.69 -3.09
C ALA A 107 2.39 -6.23 -2.32
N SER A 108 2.87 -7.09 -1.39
CA SER A 108 4.05 -6.81 -0.55
C SER A 108 3.94 -5.45 0.14
N THR A 109 4.96 -4.58 0.04
CA THR A 109 4.97 -3.23 0.61
C THR A 109 4.00 -2.24 -0.05
N GLY A 110 3.29 -2.62 -1.12
CA GLY A 110 2.17 -1.85 -1.65
C GLY A 110 1.05 -1.62 -0.62
N ILE A 111 1.02 -2.41 0.45
CA ILE A 111 0.12 -2.23 1.60
C ILE A 111 0.30 -0.87 2.29
N THR A 112 1.48 -0.27 2.20
CA THR A 112 1.82 1.03 2.79
C THR A 112 0.85 2.12 2.32
N GLN A 113 0.60 2.19 1.03
CA GLN A 113 -0.37 3.10 0.43
C GLN A 113 -1.80 2.83 0.93
N MET A 114 -2.18 1.55 0.99
CA MET A 114 -3.52 1.14 1.43
C MET A 114 -3.75 1.41 2.92
N LYS A 115 -2.70 1.29 3.75
CA LYS A 115 -2.75 1.68 5.17
C LYS A 115 -3.12 3.16 5.31
N SER A 116 -2.41 4.05 4.62
CA SER A 116 -2.69 5.50 4.65
C SER A 116 -4.14 5.82 4.24
N ILE A 117 -4.64 5.18 3.18
CA ILE A 117 -6.02 5.35 2.69
C ILE A 117 -7.01 4.82 3.72
N THR A 118 -6.83 3.60 4.23
CA THR A 118 -7.74 2.96 5.18
C THR A 118 -7.87 3.77 6.46
N GLU A 119 -6.75 4.13 7.11
CA GLU A 119 -6.77 4.90 8.36
C GLU A 119 -7.37 6.30 8.15
N THR A 120 -7.17 6.90 6.97
CA THR A 120 -7.79 8.19 6.62
C THR A 120 -9.31 8.07 6.53
N LEU A 121 -9.81 7.02 5.88
CA LEU A 121 -11.24 6.76 5.74
C LEU A 121 -11.90 6.42 7.07
N GLN A 122 -11.21 5.68 7.95
CA GLN A 122 -11.69 5.42 9.31
C GLN A 122 -11.91 6.72 10.08
N ARG A 123 -10.94 7.65 10.03
CA ARG A 123 -11.07 8.97 10.67
C ARG A 123 -12.19 9.83 10.09
N GLN A 124 -12.54 9.61 8.82
CA GLN A 124 -13.62 10.32 8.13
C GLN A 124 -14.99 9.67 8.28
N ASN A 125 -15.09 8.54 9.01
CA ASN A 125 -16.32 7.74 9.17
C ASN A 125 -16.91 7.37 7.79
N PHE A 126 -16.09 6.85 6.89
CA PHE A 126 -16.52 6.44 5.56
C PHE A 126 -17.62 5.38 5.64
N ALA A 127 -18.74 5.61 4.94
CA ALA A 127 -19.96 4.84 5.13
C ALA A 127 -20.14 3.65 4.16
N HIS A 128 -19.31 3.55 3.11
CA HIS A 128 -19.41 2.46 2.14
C HIS A 128 -18.43 1.34 2.44
N ASP A 129 -18.70 0.17 1.87
CA ASP A 129 -17.86 -1.01 2.07
C ASP A 129 -16.44 -0.79 1.53
N ILE A 130 -15.46 -1.24 2.31
CA ILE A 130 -14.04 -1.29 1.95
C ILE A 130 -13.61 -2.76 1.93
N HIS A 131 -13.11 -3.22 0.78
CA HIS A 131 -12.52 -4.53 0.63
C HIS A 131 -11.00 -4.37 0.45
N LEU A 132 -10.22 -4.79 1.43
CA LEU A 132 -8.75 -4.78 1.37
C LEU A 132 -8.21 -6.18 1.11
N TYR A 133 -7.62 -6.38 -0.07
CA TYR A 133 -6.88 -7.59 -0.42
C TYR A 133 -5.38 -7.32 -0.36
N TRP A 134 -4.67 -8.06 0.47
CA TRP A 134 -3.22 -7.94 0.61
C TRP A 134 -2.51 -9.24 0.27
N GLY A 135 -1.78 -9.24 -0.87
CA GLY A 135 -0.99 -10.36 -1.36
C GLY A 135 0.45 -10.32 -0.87
N VAL A 136 0.90 -11.42 -0.31
CA VAL A 136 2.28 -11.66 0.13
C VAL A 136 2.77 -13.02 -0.34
N LEU A 137 4.09 -13.27 -0.26
CA LEU A 137 4.64 -14.59 -0.58
C LEU A 137 4.34 -15.60 0.52
N LYS A 138 4.66 -15.26 1.78
CA LYS A 138 4.56 -16.14 2.96
C LYS A 138 3.67 -15.47 4.03
N GLU A 139 3.16 -16.28 4.96
CA GLU A 139 2.34 -15.82 6.09
C GLU A 139 3.06 -14.79 6.97
N GLU A 140 4.37 -14.97 7.17
CA GLU A 140 5.24 -14.11 7.98
C GLU A 140 5.44 -12.70 7.37
N ASP A 141 5.08 -12.53 6.09
CA ASP A 141 5.11 -11.23 5.41
C ASP A 141 3.87 -10.38 5.71
N ILE A 142 2.85 -10.90 6.40
CA ILE A 142 1.62 -10.17 6.74
C ILE A 142 1.84 -9.33 8.02
N TYR A 143 2.75 -8.40 7.98
CA TYR A 143 3.24 -7.65 9.15
C TYR A 143 2.26 -6.63 9.72
N LEU A 144 1.17 -6.30 9.05
CA LEU A 144 0.07 -5.43 9.53
C LEU A 144 -1.22 -6.22 9.81
N LYS A 145 -1.12 -7.53 10.00
CA LYS A 145 -2.27 -8.39 10.23
C LYS A 145 -3.12 -7.89 11.40
N ASP A 146 -2.51 -7.70 12.55
CA ASP A 146 -3.22 -7.30 13.77
C ASP A 146 -3.92 -5.95 13.60
N LEU A 147 -3.30 -4.99 12.91
CA LEU A 147 -3.89 -3.68 12.61
C LEU A 147 -5.18 -3.82 11.79
N PHE A 148 -5.14 -4.57 10.70
CA PHE A 148 -6.31 -4.68 9.82
C PHE A 148 -7.41 -5.58 10.40
N GLU A 149 -7.05 -6.61 11.17
CA GLU A 149 -8.02 -7.40 11.93
C GLU A 149 -8.70 -6.56 13.05
N GLU A 150 -7.97 -5.64 13.71
CA GLU A 150 -8.56 -4.70 14.67
C GLU A 150 -9.54 -3.75 13.98
N ILE A 151 -9.20 -3.21 12.82
CA ILE A 151 -10.10 -2.36 12.03
C ILE A 151 -11.34 -3.16 11.61
N GLU A 152 -11.19 -4.38 11.12
CA GLU A 152 -12.30 -5.25 10.73
C GLU A 152 -13.24 -5.55 11.91
N ASN A 153 -12.68 -5.83 13.08
CA ASN A 153 -13.46 -6.10 14.28
C ASN A 153 -14.23 -4.87 14.82
N THR A 154 -13.80 -3.66 14.47
CA THR A 154 -14.36 -2.40 14.96
C THR A 154 -15.21 -1.67 13.91
N SER A 155 -15.21 -2.12 12.66
CA SER A 155 -15.87 -1.47 11.52
C SER A 155 -16.64 -2.47 10.68
N GLU A 156 -17.96 -2.43 10.72
CA GLU A 156 -18.85 -3.37 10.02
C GLU A 156 -18.68 -3.33 8.48
N ASN A 157 -18.18 -2.22 7.95
CA ASN A 157 -18.00 -2.00 6.51
C ASN A 157 -16.56 -2.23 6.02
N PHE A 158 -15.68 -2.78 6.84
CA PHE A 158 -14.29 -3.07 6.44
C PHE A 158 -14.06 -4.59 6.40
N ASN A 159 -13.55 -5.07 5.27
CA ASN A 159 -13.26 -6.49 5.04
C ASN A 159 -11.78 -6.65 4.69
N PHE A 160 -11.03 -7.35 5.52
CA PHE A 160 -9.61 -7.64 5.32
C PHE A 160 -9.39 -9.06 4.82
N ILE A 161 -8.80 -9.20 3.64
CA ILE A 161 -8.55 -10.49 3.00
C ILE A 161 -7.05 -10.63 2.71
N PRO A 162 -6.26 -11.22 3.61
CA PRO A 162 -4.87 -11.56 3.33
C PRO A 162 -4.80 -12.75 2.38
N VAL A 163 -3.86 -12.67 1.41
CA VAL A 163 -3.67 -13.67 0.36
C VAL A 163 -2.19 -14.08 0.33
N VAL A 164 -1.92 -15.38 0.47
CA VAL A 164 -0.57 -15.94 0.41
C VAL A 164 -0.38 -16.67 -0.91
N SER A 165 0.67 -16.33 -1.67
CA SER A 165 0.92 -16.98 -2.96
C SER A 165 1.73 -18.28 -2.84
N GLU A 166 2.61 -18.37 -1.85
CA GLU A 166 3.49 -19.52 -1.60
C GLU A 166 3.46 -19.92 -0.11
N PRO A 167 2.34 -20.47 0.39
CA PRO A 167 2.22 -20.83 1.80
C PRO A 167 3.28 -21.84 2.20
N ASN A 168 3.70 -21.81 3.47
CA ASN A 168 4.59 -22.80 4.01
C ASN A 168 3.92 -24.19 3.98
N PRO A 169 4.70 -25.29 3.81
CA PRO A 169 4.12 -26.63 3.85
C PRO A 169 3.46 -26.92 5.21
N GLY A 170 2.22 -27.42 5.19
CA GLY A 170 1.47 -27.80 6.40
C GLY A 170 0.16 -27.02 6.55
N PRO A 171 -0.59 -27.26 7.64
CA PRO A 171 -1.92 -26.69 7.85
C PRO A 171 -1.91 -25.28 8.49
N SER A 172 -0.77 -24.59 8.52
CA SER A 172 -0.62 -23.30 9.23
C SER A 172 -1.48 -22.18 8.61
N TRP A 173 -1.55 -22.12 7.27
CA TRP A 173 -2.33 -21.13 6.57
C TRP A 173 -3.75 -21.63 6.24
N GLN A 174 -4.76 -20.92 6.75
CA GLN A 174 -6.18 -21.21 6.50
C GLN A 174 -6.88 -20.14 5.64
N GLY A 175 -6.13 -19.08 5.22
CA GLY A 175 -6.66 -17.99 4.42
C GLY A 175 -6.61 -18.28 2.91
N GLU A 176 -6.77 -17.22 2.13
CA GLU A 176 -6.77 -17.30 0.66
C GLU A 176 -5.37 -17.60 0.10
N ILE A 177 -5.31 -18.45 -0.94
CA ILE A 177 -4.06 -18.84 -1.62
C ILE A 177 -4.13 -18.40 -3.09
N GLY A 178 -3.06 -17.79 -3.58
CA GLY A 178 -2.87 -17.44 -4.98
C GLY A 178 -2.42 -16.01 -5.23
N LEU A 179 -2.57 -15.54 -6.46
CA LEU A 179 -2.26 -14.16 -6.84
C LEU A 179 -3.39 -13.22 -6.41
N VAL A 180 -3.05 -12.16 -5.70
CA VAL A 180 -4.01 -11.28 -5.02
C VAL A 180 -5.09 -10.73 -5.95
N GLY A 181 -4.75 -10.24 -7.16
CA GLY A 181 -5.73 -9.73 -8.12
C GLY A 181 -6.73 -10.80 -8.58
N LYS A 182 -6.25 -12.05 -8.79
CA LYS A 182 -7.11 -13.18 -9.15
C LYS A 182 -8.06 -13.59 -8.03
N VAL A 183 -7.54 -13.60 -6.80
CA VAL A 183 -8.34 -13.94 -5.61
C VAL A 183 -9.40 -12.87 -5.39
N ALA A 184 -9.02 -11.59 -5.46
CA ALA A 184 -9.95 -10.48 -5.33
C ALA A 184 -11.11 -10.57 -6.34
N LEU A 185 -10.78 -10.69 -7.63
CA LEU A 185 -11.81 -10.79 -8.67
C LEU A 185 -12.75 -11.99 -8.44
N ARG A 186 -12.18 -13.18 -8.17
CA ARG A 186 -12.98 -14.40 -7.92
C ARG A 186 -13.96 -14.22 -6.76
N LYS A 187 -13.52 -13.62 -5.65
CA LYS A 187 -14.38 -13.40 -4.47
C LYS A 187 -15.47 -12.36 -4.76
N LEU A 188 -15.11 -11.23 -5.35
CA LEU A 188 -16.08 -10.19 -5.70
C LEU A 188 -17.18 -10.71 -6.63
N LEU A 189 -16.82 -11.51 -7.64
CA LEU A 189 -17.79 -12.13 -8.54
C LEU A 189 -18.68 -13.16 -7.83
N LYS A 190 -18.09 -13.97 -6.93
CA LYS A 190 -18.84 -14.93 -6.12
C LYS A 190 -19.87 -14.24 -5.21
N ASP A 191 -19.49 -13.09 -4.64
CA ASP A 191 -20.31 -12.31 -3.72
C ASP A 191 -21.26 -11.34 -4.46
N ASN A 192 -21.31 -11.42 -5.82
CA ASN A 192 -22.12 -10.61 -6.70
C ASN A 192 -21.89 -9.09 -6.55
N ILE A 193 -20.66 -8.68 -6.26
CA ILE A 193 -20.30 -7.26 -6.18
C ILE A 193 -20.26 -6.67 -7.58
N GLU A 194 -20.96 -5.55 -7.76
CA GLU A 194 -21.03 -4.83 -9.05
C GLU A 194 -19.71 -4.06 -9.28
N LEU A 195 -18.83 -4.61 -10.13
CA LEU A 195 -17.51 -4.02 -10.40
C LEU A 195 -17.60 -2.59 -10.93
N GLU A 196 -18.63 -2.25 -11.67
CA GLU A 196 -18.84 -0.93 -12.26
C GLU A 196 -18.97 0.19 -11.21
N LYS A 197 -19.42 -0.16 -9.99
CA LYS A 197 -19.62 0.76 -8.88
C LYS A 197 -18.37 0.94 -7.99
N LEU A 198 -17.36 0.07 -8.17
CA LEU A 198 -16.15 0.12 -7.37
C LEU A 198 -15.24 1.28 -7.79
N THR A 199 -14.68 1.95 -6.79
CA THR A 199 -13.41 2.67 -6.94
C THR A 199 -12.28 1.74 -6.51
N VAL A 200 -11.23 1.59 -7.31
CA VAL A 200 -10.18 0.59 -7.08
C VAL A 200 -8.83 1.28 -6.98
N PHE A 201 -8.09 1.01 -5.90
CA PHE A 201 -6.69 1.38 -5.77
C PHE A 201 -5.83 0.11 -5.79
N VAL A 202 -4.79 0.09 -6.64
CA VAL A 202 -3.89 -1.06 -6.78
C VAL A 202 -2.44 -0.60 -6.59
N SER A 203 -1.72 -1.24 -5.66
CA SER A 203 -0.32 -0.95 -5.38
C SER A 203 0.52 -2.23 -5.32
N GLY A 204 1.64 -2.21 -6.04
CA GLY A 204 2.55 -3.35 -6.17
C GLY A 204 3.40 -3.24 -7.43
N GLY A 205 4.11 -4.30 -7.79
CA GLY A 205 4.94 -4.31 -9.00
C GLY A 205 4.13 -4.17 -10.31
N PRO A 206 4.75 -3.61 -11.38
CA PRO A 206 4.06 -3.33 -12.65
C PRO A 206 3.32 -4.53 -13.23
N ALA A 207 3.94 -5.72 -13.22
CA ALA A 207 3.34 -6.93 -13.77
C ALA A 207 2.03 -7.30 -13.05
N MET A 208 2.00 -7.20 -11.71
CA MET A 208 0.80 -7.48 -10.91
C MET A 208 -0.28 -6.44 -11.16
N VAL A 209 0.07 -5.15 -11.15
CA VAL A 209 -0.87 -4.05 -11.37
C VAL A 209 -1.55 -4.18 -12.73
N TYR A 210 -0.79 -4.38 -13.78
CA TYR A 210 -1.34 -4.50 -15.13
C TYR A 210 -2.13 -5.78 -15.37
N ALA A 211 -1.69 -6.91 -14.83
CA ALA A 211 -2.47 -8.15 -14.89
C ALA A 211 -3.82 -8.01 -14.17
N THR A 212 -3.82 -7.28 -13.03
CA THR A 212 -5.06 -6.98 -12.31
C THR A 212 -5.97 -6.08 -13.13
N LEU A 213 -5.43 -5.01 -13.72
CA LEU A 213 -6.18 -4.08 -14.57
C LEU A 213 -6.88 -4.83 -15.71
N ASP A 214 -6.12 -5.64 -16.47
CA ASP A 214 -6.63 -6.35 -17.63
C ASP A 214 -7.79 -7.28 -17.24
N MET A 215 -7.59 -8.10 -16.18
CA MET A 215 -8.63 -9.01 -15.69
C MET A 215 -9.90 -8.28 -15.25
N PHE A 216 -9.77 -7.17 -14.53
CA PHE A 216 -10.94 -6.44 -14.04
C PHE A 216 -11.69 -5.74 -15.16
N ILE A 217 -10.99 -5.19 -16.17
CA ILE A 217 -11.64 -4.62 -17.38
C ILE A 217 -12.40 -5.69 -18.16
N GLU A 218 -11.84 -6.88 -18.37
CA GLU A 218 -12.51 -8.01 -19.02
C GLU A 218 -13.81 -8.41 -18.33
N HIS A 219 -13.93 -8.13 -17.02
CA HIS A 219 -15.12 -8.43 -16.21
C HIS A 219 -16.01 -7.20 -15.93
N GLY A 220 -15.81 -6.10 -16.66
CA GLY A 220 -16.71 -4.95 -16.65
C GLY A 220 -16.31 -3.77 -15.76
N LEU A 221 -15.13 -3.79 -15.10
CA LEU A 221 -14.65 -2.60 -14.39
C LEU A 221 -14.30 -1.50 -15.41
N PRO A 222 -14.87 -0.29 -15.32
CA PRO A 222 -14.42 0.84 -16.13
C PRO A 222 -12.96 1.20 -15.79
N LYS A 223 -12.10 1.29 -16.81
CA LYS A 223 -10.67 1.59 -16.62
C LYS A 223 -10.43 2.83 -15.75
N LYS A 224 -11.25 3.86 -15.88
CA LYS A 224 -11.16 5.12 -15.11
C LYS A 224 -11.37 4.94 -13.62
N ASN A 225 -11.98 3.82 -13.19
CA ASN A 225 -12.26 3.52 -11.79
C ASN A 225 -11.06 2.84 -11.10
N MET A 226 -10.03 2.43 -11.85
CA MET A 226 -8.82 1.83 -11.27
C MET A 226 -7.67 2.84 -11.26
N HIS A 227 -7.06 3.02 -10.09
CA HIS A 227 -5.99 3.96 -9.81
C HIS A 227 -4.72 3.22 -9.38
N SER A 228 -3.58 3.57 -9.97
CA SER A 228 -2.24 3.09 -9.57
C SER A 228 -1.19 4.08 -10.04
N ASP A 229 -0.16 4.33 -9.20
CA ASP A 229 1.00 5.13 -9.61
C ASP A 229 1.80 4.44 -10.73
N MET A 230 1.69 3.11 -10.85
CA MET A 230 2.35 2.35 -11.92
C MET A 230 1.89 2.77 -13.32
N PHE A 231 0.67 3.28 -13.47
CA PHE A 231 0.19 3.78 -14.76
C PHE A 231 0.95 5.02 -15.26
N THR A 232 1.57 5.77 -14.33
CA THR A 232 2.39 6.94 -14.64
C THR A 232 3.89 6.62 -14.59
N LEU A 233 4.33 5.81 -13.63
CA LEU A 233 5.74 5.49 -13.43
C LEU A 233 6.29 4.51 -14.48
N VAL A 234 5.48 3.56 -14.91
CA VAL A 234 5.83 2.53 -15.89
C VAL A 234 4.66 2.36 -16.87
N PRO A 235 4.36 3.38 -17.71
CA PRO A 235 3.23 3.31 -18.62
C PRO A 235 3.42 2.18 -19.64
N ARG A 236 2.32 1.49 -19.99
CA ARG A 236 2.28 0.60 -21.15
C ARG A 236 2.10 1.42 -22.43
N GLU A 237 2.79 1.04 -23.48
CA GLU A 237 2.58 1.54 -24.86
C GLU A 237 1.22 1.13 -25.40
#